data_9521480a32504561c7de8b4c47b8132f
#
_entry.id   9521480a32504561c7de8b4c47b8132f
#
_cell.length_a   1.000
_cell.length_b   1.000
_cell.length_c   1.000
_cell.angle_alpha   90.00
_cell.angle_beta   90.00
_cell.angle_gamma   90.00
#
_symmetry.space_group_name_H-M   'P 1'
#
loop_
_entity.id
_entity.type
_entity.pdbx_description
1 polymer ?
#
loop_
_entity_poly.entity_id
_entity_poly.type
_entity_poly.pdbx_seq_one_letter_code
_entity_poly.pdbx_strand_id
1 'polypeptide(L)'
;MFSRLHTFIGGTHIDAAKNLTAELPIEAIPAPEKVVLPLSMHIGAPAKPLVQPGEKVYLGQKIAEAQGAVSSNIHASVSGMVVGSERRFLPNGTVAACMVIKNDGQDTLDPTITPRESGLVLPPDEIRQLLAEKGIVGMGGATFPTHVKYAPQSSGRIIDTVILNGIECEPFITADYRILIEHADEVIRGLKYFLKASLANKGIIAIEDNKPRAIELFNQLTADDPNISVVVCPEKYPQGSERHLIYAITGRVVPERALPSAVGVIVDNVATAMQAALAVKDDLPCYERIVTVSGNAVHKPGNYRVRIGTLYSHLVEQGAQGLKNDPARIISGGPMMGFSLHSLDFPVLKGTGGLLLFDHQSELAKLPPENPCVRCGKCVDTCPMFLEPTQLFKAVKRRDWPAALAGHVGTCIECGSCAYNCPAHIPLVQYIRMGKQFILTDGFGGHNPYYKK
;
A
#
# COMPACT_ATOMS: atom_id res chain seq x y z
N MET A 1 1.12 -36.67 4.72
CA MET A 1 0.09 -35.62 4.93
C MET A 1 0.44 -34.49 3.99
N PHE A 2 -0.23 -34.29 2.87
CA PHE A 2 0.05 -33.19 1.94
C PHE A 2 -0.26 -31.88 2.67
N SER A 3 0.74 -31.06 2.93
CA SER A 3 0.54 -29.73 3.47
C SER A 3 -0.36 -28.95 2.50
N ARG A 4 -1.48 -28.42 2.97
CA ARG A 4 -2.40 -27.64 2.16
C ARG A 4 -1.61 -26.44 1.61
N LEU A 5 -1.40 -26.36 0.31
CA LEU A 5 -0.74 -25.23 -0.31
C LEU A 5 -1.63 -23.99 -0.07
N HIS A 6 -1.12 -23.01 0.67
CA HIS A 6 -1.83 -21.75 0.93
C HIS A 6 -1.80 -20.86 -0.30
N THR A 7 -2.61 -21.19 -1.31
CA THR A 7 -2.66 -20.50 -2.61
C THR A 7 -4.07 -20.49 -3.19
N PHE A 8 -4.24 -19.93 -4.38
CA PHE A 8 -5.50 -19.74 -5.10
C PHE A 8 -5.35 -20.17 -6.57
N ILE A 9 -6.47 -20.32 -7.30
CA ILE A 9 -6.50 -20.64 -8.74
C ILE A 9 -6.32 -19.34 -9.55
N GLY A 10 -5.62 -19.42 -10.70
CA GLY A 10 -5.25 -18.27 -11.53
C GLY A 10 -3.96 -17.61 -11.02
N GLY A 11 -3.74 -16.36 -11.35
CA GLY A 11 -2.48 -15.66 -11.07
C GLY A 11 -1.38 -16.01 -12.05
N THR A 12 -0.16 -15.57 -11.78
CA THR A 12 0.98 -15.78 -12.67
C THR A 12 2.28 -15.89 -11.86
N HIS A 13 3.26 -16.59 -12.40
CA HIS A 13 4.62 -16.60 -11.87
C HIS A 13 5.42 -15.55 -12.64
N ILE A 14 5.98 -14.60 -11.91
CA ILE A 14 6.77 -13.48 -12.42
C ILE A 14 8.14 -13.57 -11.78
N ASP A 15 9.19 -13.22 -12.51
CA ASP A 15 10.50 -13.01 -11.89
C ASP A 15 10.37 -11.89 -10.85
N ALA A 16 10.58 -12.21 -9.61
CA ALA A 16 10.45 -11.27 -8.50
C ALA A 16 11.50 -10.15 -8.54
N ALA A 17 12.65 -10.38 -9.20
CA ALA A 17 13.74 -9.40 -9.39
C ALA A 17 14.14 -8.64 -8.09
N LYS A 18 14.12 -9.34 -6.94
CA LYS A 18 14.37 -8.75 -5.62
C LYS A 18 15.85 -8.73 -5.24
N ASN A 19 16.71 -9.39 -5.99
CA ASN A 19 18.14 -9.57 -5.74
C ASN A 19 18.91 -8.25 -5.62
N LEU A 20 18.42 -7.15 -6.22
CA LEU A 20 19.09 -5.85 -6.15
C LEU A 20 19.01 -5.19 -4.77
N THR A 21 17.99 -5.50 -3.97
CA THR A 21 17.71 -4.75 -2.74
C THR A 21 17.33 -5.61 -1.53
N ALA A 22 17.00 -6.89 -1.71
CA ALA A 22 16.48 -7.75 -0.64
C ALA A 22 17.46 -7.89 0.55
N GLU A 23 18.75 -8.01 0.28
CA GLU A 23 19.76 -8.20 1.34
C GLU A 23 20.37 -6.87 1.82
N LEU A 24 19.99 -5.73 1.22
CA LEU A 24 20.47 -4.42 1.62
C LEU A 24 19.66 -3.90 2.82
N PRO A 25 20.32 -3.45 3.89
CA PRO A 25 19.63 -2.91 5.06
C PRO A 25 18.88 -1.61 4.73
N ILE A 26 17.96 -1.23 5.63
CA ILE A 26 17.28 0.05 5.56
C ILE A 26 18.27 1.18 5.88
N GLU A 27 18.43 2.11 4.95
CA GLU A 27 19.26 3.30 5.14
C GLU A 27 18.38 4.54 5.35
N ALA A 28 18.71 5.36 6.34
CA ALA A 28 18.07 6.65 6.52
C ALA A 28 18.69 7.68 5.56
N ILE A 29 17.86 8.50 4.93
CA ILE A 29 18.35 9.63 4.13
C ILE A 29 18.12 10.96 4.86
N PRO A 30 18.93 11.99 4.60
CA PRO A 30 18.70 13.32 5.14
C PRO A 30 17.32 13.86 4.80
N ALA A 31 16.67 14.53 5.74
CA ALA A 31 15.42 15.22 5.46
C ALA A 31 15.65 16.36 4.43
N PRO A 32 14.70 16.59 3.50
CA PRO A 32 14.84 17.64 2.49
C PRO A 32 14.70 19.04 3.09
N GLU A 33 15.12 20.06 2.35
CA GLU A 33 14.91 21.46 2.73
C GLU A 33 13.43 21.84 2.86
N LYS A 34 12.55 21.14 2.14
CA LYS A 34 11.10 21.30 2.23
C LYS A 34 10.39 19.98 1.97
N VAL A 35 9.25 19.80 2.63
CA VAL A 35 8.32 18.71 2.40
C VAL A 35 7.01 19.25 1.84
N VAL A 36 6.38 18.43 0.96
CA VAL A 36 5.07 18.71 0.36
C VAL A 36 4.10 17.65 0.85
N LEU A 37 3.16 18.01 1.69
CA LEU A 37 2.26 17.10 2.39
C LEU A 37 0.83 17.20 1.82
N PRO A 38 0.41 16.27 0.94
CA PRO A 38 -0.95 16.26 0.42
C PRO A 38 -1.98 16.02 1.52
N LEU A 39 -3.10 16.75 1.47
CA LEU A 39 -4.20 16.61 2.43
C LEU A 39 -5.08 15.37 2.16
N SER A 40 -4.84 14.66 1.04
CA SER A 40 -5.53 13.43 0.64
C SER A 40 -4.54 12.28 0.40
N MET A 41 -3.71 11.95 1.40
CA MET A 41 -2.81 10.78 1.35
C MET A 41 -3.50 9.46 1.77
N HIS A 42 -4.84 9.42 1.75
CA HIS A 42 -5.68 8.31 2.21
C HIS A 42 -6.97 8.24 1.42
N ILE A 43 -7.67 7.12 1.50
CA ILE A 43 -9.01 6.98 0.94
C ILE A 43 -10.01 7.76 1.81
N GLY A 44 -10.99 8.38 1.17
CA GLY A 44 -12.05 9.14 1.80
C GLY A 44 -11.89 10.65 1.66
N ALA A 45 -12.47 11.41 2.58
CA ALA A 45 -12.46 12.87 2.53
C ALA A 45 -11.06 13.43 2.82
N PRO A 46 -10.58 14.45 2.08
CA PRO A 46 -9.34 15.14 2.40
C PRO A 46 -9.34 15.70 3.83
N ALA A 47 -8.19 15.68 4.48
CA ALA A 47 -8.04 16.29 5.80
C ALA A 47 -8.13 17.81 5.73
N LYS A 48 -8.67 18.45 6.78
CA LYS A 48 -8.80 19.90 6.90
C LYS A 48 -7.54 20.48 7.56
N PRO A 49 -6.85 21.47 6.95
CA PRO A 49 -5.71 22.13 7.56
C PRO A 49 -6.03 22.73 8.93
N LEU A 50 -5.10 22.57 9.86
CA LEU A 50 -5.12 23.17 11.21
C LEU A 50 -4.12 24.31 11.36
N VAL A 51 -3.18 24.45 10.42
CA VAL A 51 -2.10 25.42 10.45
C VAL A 51 -2.14 26.32 9.22
N GLN A 52 -1.57 27.54 9.35
CA GLN A 52 -1.56 28.56 8.31
C GLN A 52 -0.13 28.90 7.88
N PRO A 53 0.08 29.49 6.68
CA PRO A 53 1.36 30.02 6.27
C PRO A 53 1.94 31.01 7.30
N GLY A 54 3.22 30.87 7.62
CA GLY A 54 3.91 31.64 8.65
C GLY A 54 3.93 31.00 10.04
N GLU A 55 3.18 29.93 10.28
CA GLU A 55 3.24 29.22 11.55
C GLU A 55 4.42 28.24 11.62
N LYS A 56 5.06 28.18 12.80
CA LYS A 56 6.06 27.15 13.13
C LYS A 56 5.35 25.85 13.49
N VAL A 57 5.93 24.74 13.05
CA VAL A 57 5.45 23.39 13.37
C VAL A 57 6.60 22.52 13.88
N TYR A 58 6.26 21.56 14.72
CA TYR A 58 7.17 20.55 15.24
C TYR A 58 7.09 19.26 14.41
N LEU A 59 8.16 18.47 14.43
CA LEU A 59 8.15 17.12 13.88
C LEU A 59 7.09 16.27 14.61
N GLY A 60 6.20 15.65 13.85
CA GLY A 60 5.09 14.85 14.39
C GLY A 60 3.87 15.65 14.82
N GLN A 61 3.89 16.98 14.77
CA GLN A 61 2.71 17.80 15.07
C GLN A 61 1.57 17.53 14.07
N LYS A 62 0.34 17.38 14.57
CA LYS A 62 -0.86 17.27 13.72
C LYS A 62 -1.12 18.62 13.01
N ILE A 63 -1.02 18.63 11.69
CA ILE A 63 -1.18 19.82 10.84
C ILE A 63 -2.47 19.83 10.03
N ALA A 64 -3.14 18.68 9.92
CA ALA A 64 -4.47 18.62 9.35
C ALA A 64 -5.29 17.50 10.00
N GLU A 65 -6.59 17.72 10.14
CA GLU A 65 -7.53 16.88 10.83
C GLU A 65 -8.44 16.13 9.87
N ALA A 66 -8.67 14.85 10.18
CA ALA A 66 -9.60 13.98 9.46
C ALA A 66 -11.01 14.58 9.37
N GLN A 67 -11.67 14.39 8.22
CA GLN A 67 -13.02 14.89 7.97
C GLN A 67 -13.98 13.73 7.62
N GLY A 68 -15.11 13.67 8.30
CA GLY A 68 -16.14 12.65 8.05
C GLY A 68 -15.74 11.24 8.54
N ALA A 69 -16.49 10.23 8.07
CA ALA A 69 -16.38 8.85 8.58
C ALA A 69 -15.13 8.11 8.09
N VAL A 70 -14.63 8.45 6.90
CA VAL A 70 -13.43 7.85 6.30
C VAL A 70 -12.48 8.98 5.93
N SER A 71 -11.46 9.16 6.75
CA SER A 71 -10.41 10.17 6.60
C SER A 71 -9.27 9.86 7.57
N SER A 72 -8.13 10.56 7.47
CA SER A 72 -6.97 10.37 8.35
C SER A 72 -6.27 11.68 8.62
N ASN A 73 -5.78 11.85 9.85
CA ASN A 73 -4.95 12.99 10.23
C ASN A 73 -3.64 13.03 9.47
N ILE A 74 -3.13 14.24 9.22
CA ILE A 74 -1.83 14.49 8.60
C ILE A 74 -0.93 15.18 9.63
N HIS A 75 0.32 14.72 9.70
CA HIS A 75 1.32 15.24 10.64
C HIS A 75 2.52 15.82 9.88
N ALA A 76 3.15 16.81 10.46
CA ALA A 76 4.39 17.38 9.95
C ALA A 76 5.49 16.31 10.00
N SER A 77 6.18 16.12 8.89
CA SER A 77 7.27 15.14 8.76
C SER A 77 8.66 15.76 9.00
N VAL A 78 8.70 17.06 9.24
CA VAL A 78 9.87 17.84 9.66
C VAL A 78 9.42 18.92 10.63
N SER A 79 10.33 19.46 11.46
CA SER A 79 10.11 20.73 12.15
C SER A 79 10.45 21.90 11.23
N GLY A 80 9.80 23.05 11.44
CA GLY A 80 10.09 24.22 10.62
C GLY A 80 8.92 25.20 10.46
N MET A 81 8.82 25.81 9.29
CA MET A 81 7.85 26.86 8.98
C MET A 81 6.90 26.43 7.87
N VAL A 82 5.60 26.57 8.08
CA VAL A 82 4.60 26.44 7.00
C VAL A 82 4.78 27.62 6.04
N VAL A 83 5.19 27.35 4.79
CA VAL A 83 5.46 28.40 3.80
C VAL A 83 4.31 28.64 2.84
N GLY A 84 3.34 27.73 2.79
CA GLY A 84 2.16 27.91 1.95
C GLY A 84 1.39 26.61 1.70
N SER A 85 0.44 26.73 0.78
CA SER A 85 -0.27 25.58 0.20
C SER A 85 -0.20 25.66 -1.33
N GLU A 86 -0.15 24.50 -1.97
CA GLU A 86 -0.14 24.39 -3.42
C GLU A 86 -1.01 23.22 -3.89
N ARG A 87 -1.38 23.20 -5.17
CA ARG A 87 -2.04 22.04 -5.76
C ARG A 87 -1.03 21.25 -6.57
N ARG A 88 -0.96 19.92 -6.34
CA ARG A 88 -0.07 19.02 -7.08
C ARG A 88 -0.79 17.79 -7.61
N PHE A 89 -0.29 17.28 -8.71
CA PHE A 89 -0.60 15.92 -9.12
C PHE A 89 0.02 14.92 -8.15
N LEU A 90 -0.75 13.90 -7.81
CA LEU A 90 -0.28 12.73 -7.08
C LEU A 90 0.05 11.58 -8.07
N PRO A 91 0.84 10.59 -7.65
CA PRO A 91 1.23 9.47 -8.51
C PRO A 91 0.06 8.75 -9.21
N ASN A 92 -1.11 8.71 -8.60
CA ASN A 92 -2.33 8.12 -9.15
C ASN A 92 -3.07 9.01 -10.18
N GLY A 93 -2.51 10.17 -10.53
CA GLY A 93 -3.10 11.13 -11.48
C GLY A 93 -4.15 12.08 -10.90
N THR A 94 -4.48 11.98 -9.61
CA THR A 94 -5.39 12.94 -8.96
C THR A 94 -4.65 14.23 -8.60
N VAL A 95 -5.39 15.33 -8.43
CA VAL A 95 -4.85 16.62 -7.97
C VAL A 95 -5.26 16.86 -6.53
N ALA A 96 -4.29 17.07 -5.64
CA ALA A 96 -4.52 17.34 -4.23
C ALA A 96 -4.04 18.73 -3.82
N ALA A 97 -4.70 19.32 -2.82
CA ALA A 97 -4.13 20.41 -2.05
C ALA A 97 -3.03 19.86 -1.12
N CYS A 98 -1.91 20.55 -1.07
CA CYS A 98 -0.75 20.14 -0.28
C CYS A 98 -0.31 21.30 0.63
N MET A 99 0.08 20.98 1.87
CA MET A 99 0.80 21.90 2.75
C MET A 99 2.29 21.79 2.47
N VAL A 100 2.97 22.93 2.41
CA VAL A 100 4.42 23.00 2.20
C VAL A 100 5.08 23.51 3.47
N ILE A 101 6.03 22.73 4.00
CA ILE A 101 6.81 23.08 5.20
C ILE A 101 8.27 23.21 4.79
N LYS A 102 8.88 24.36 5.10
CA LYS A 102 10.32 24.57 5.02
C LYS A 102 10.95 24.00 6.28
N ASN A 103 11.83 23.02 6.10
CA ASN A 103 12.56 22.36 7.17
C ASN A 103 13.56 23.33 7.83
N ASP A 104 13.63 23.34 9.15
CA ASP A 104 14.63 24.10 9.92
C ASP A 104 15.89 23.28 10.24
N GLY A 105 15.90 21.99 9.89
CA GLY A 105 17.00 21.07 10.12
C GLY A 105 17.21 20.67 11.60
N GLN A 106 16.30 21.04 12.50
CA GLN A 106 16.42 20.76 13.94
C GLN A 106 15.75 19.44 14.35
N ASP A 107 14.82 18.94 13.55
CA ASP A 107 13.98 17.76 13.88
C ASP A 107 13.38 17.85 15.30
N THR A 108 13.00 19.07 15.73
CA THR A 108 12.40 19.31 17.03
C THR A 108 11.07 18.60 17.14
N LEU A 109 11.01 17.56 17.98
CA LEU A 109 9.81 16.73 18.17
C LEU A 109 8.71 17.54 18.86
N ASP A 110 7.45 17.26 18.51
CA ASP A 110 6.28 17.84 19.19
C ASP A 110 6.32 17.48 20.68
N PRO A 111 6.35 18.49 21.59
CA PRO A 111 6.46 18.26 23.03
C PRO A 111 5.27 17.52 23.64
N THR A 112 4.17 17.36 22.90
CA THR A 112 3.00 16.58 23.33
C THR A 112 3.18 15.07 23.14
N ILE A 113 4.17 14.65 22.36
CA ILE A 113 4.48 13.24 22.13
C ILE A 113 5.09 12.66 23.42
N THR A 114 4.38 11.67 23.98
CA THR A 114 4.77 11.05 25.24
C THR A 114 4.76 9.51 25.10
N PRO A 115 5.92 8.86 25.00
CA PRO A 115 6.01 7.40 24.94
C PRO A 115 5.38 6.73 26.15
N ARG A 116 4.81 5.54 25.95
CA ARG A 116 4.20 4.71 27.00
C ARG A 116 5.07 3.50 27.32
N GLU A 117 5.02 3.04 28.56
CA GLU A 117 5.71 1.80 28.96
C GLU A 117 5.21 0.60 28.16
N SER A 118 3.89 0.44 28.05
CA SER A 118 3.24 -0.60 27.24
C SER A 118 1.86 -0.15 26.77
N GLY A 119 1.58 -0.35 25.49
CA GLY A 119 0.23 -0.15 24.95
C GLY A 119 -0.71 -1.35 25.12
N LEU A 120 -0.23 -2.51 25.60
CA LEU A 120 -1.05 -3.71 25.75
C LEU A 120 -2.02 -3.64 26.93
N VAL A 121 -1.84 -2.72 27.86
CA VAL A 121 -2.78 -2.48 28.97
C VAL A 121 -3.98 -1.62 28.56
N LEU A 122 -3.87 -0.89 27.42
CA LEU A 122 -4.92 0.03 26.95
C LEU A 122 -6.18 -0.73 26.53
N PRO A 123 -7.39 -0.19 26.75
CA PRO A 123 -8.61 -0.77 26.21
C PRO A 123 -8.66 -0.70 24.68
N PRO A 124 -9.46 -1.56 24.01
CA PRO A 124 -9.54 -1.60 22.53
C PRO A 124 -9.89 -0.26 21.88
N ASP A 125 -10.81 0.51 22.50
CA ASP A 125 -11.23 1.82 21.97
C ASP A 125 -10.10 2.84 21.99
N GLU A 126 -9.28 2.84 23.04
CA GLU A 126 -8.15 3.75 23.16
C GLU A 126 -7.06 3.43 22.13
N ILE A 127 -6.79 2.14 21.85
CA ILE A 127 -5.90 1.74 20.77
C ILE A 127 -6.43 2.27 19.42
N ARG A 128 -7.72 2.11 19.13
CA ARG A 128 -8.34 2.62 17.90
C ARG A 128 -8.23 4.15 17.80
N GLN A 129 -8.45 4.84 18.93
CA GLN A 129 -8.31 6.30 18.99
C GLN A 129 -6.87 6.74 18.72
N LEU A 130 -5.87 6.07 19.28
CA LEU A 130 -4.45 6.35 19.00
C LEU A 130 -4.10 6.14 17.53
N LEU A 131 -4.60 5.05 16.91
CA LEU A 131 -4.39 4.83 15.47
C LEU A 131 -4.99 5.96 14.61
N ALA A 132 -6.16 6.50 15.02
CA ALA A 132 -6.79 7.65 14.37
C ALA A 132 -5.98 8.92 14.59
N GLU A 133 -5.64 9.25 15.85
CA GLU A 133 -4.89 10.45 16.21
C GLU A 133 -3.53 10.52 15.54
N LYS A 134 -2.81 9.40 15.47
CA LYS A 134 -1.48 9.32 14.86
C LYS A 134 -1.52 9.15 13.34
N GLY A 135 -2.71 9.18 12.74
CA GLY A 135 -2.90 9.16 11.30
C GLY A 135 -2.43 7.87 10.61
N ILE A 136 -2.61 6.72 11.26
CA ILE A 136 -2.20 5.43 10.72
C ILE A 136 -3.16 5.00 9.61
N VAL A 137 -2.62 4.63 8.47
CA VAL A 137 -3.34 4.13 7.29
C VAL A 137 -2.72 2.83 6.80
N GLY A 138 -3.46 2.07 6.00
CA GLY A 138 -2.94 0.87 5.35
C GLY A 138 -1.77 1.19 4.43
N MET A 139 -0.59 0.64 4.72
CA MET A 139 0.66 0.97 4.01
C MET A 139 0.99 0.00 2.86
N GLY A 140 0.13 -0.95 2.57
CA GLY A 140 0.23 -1.87 1.41
C GLY A 140 -0.29 -1.28 0.09
N GLY A 141 -0.42 0.05 -0.02
CA GLY A 141 -0.80 0.77 -1.25
C GLY A 141 -2.17 1.42 -1.22
N ALA A 142 -3.19 0.80 -0.65
CA ALA A 142 -4.58 1.32 -0.67
C ALA A 142 -4.82 2.51 0.26
N THR A 143 -3.99 2.72 1.28
CA THR A 143 -4.07 3.84 2.25
C THR A 143 -5.43 4.02 2.94
N PHE A 144 -6.16 2.92 3.18
CA PHE A 144 -7.41 2.97 3.94
C PHE A 144 -7.12 3.29 5.41
N PRO A 145 -7.85 4.22 6.06
CA PRO A 145 -7.63 4.58 7.46
C PRO A 145 -7.75 3.38 8.40
N THR A 146 -6.68 3.06 9.14
CA THR A 146 -6.61 1.84 9.94
C THR A 146 -7.64 1.81 11.06
N HIS A 147 -7.87 2.94 11.74
CA HIS A 147 -8.89 3.02 12.81
C HIS A 147 -10.31 2.67 12.32
N VAL A 148 -10.65 2.99 11.07
CA VAL A 148 -11.95 2.64 10.47
C VAL A 148 -12.06 1.13 10.25
N LYS A 149 -10.95 0.49 9.83
CA LYS A 149 -10.88 -0.95 9.61
C LYS A 149 -11.12 -1.74 10.92
N TYR A 150 -10.65 -1.21 12.05
CA TYR A 150 -10.78 -1.81 13.38
C TYR A 150 -11.99 -1.31 14.18
N ALA A 151 -12.80 -0.42 13.63
CA ALA A 151 -14.04 0.01 14.26
C ALA A 151 -15.03 -1.16 14.40
N PRO A 152 -15.87 -1.14 15.45
CA PRO A 152 -16.93 -2.14 15.61
C PRO A 152 -17.80 -2.23 14.35
N GLN A 153 -18.06 -3.46 13.89
CA GLN A 153 -18.80 -3.67 12.65
C GLN A 153 -20.29 -3.41 12.88
N SER A 154 -20.89 -2.54 12.05
CA SER A 154 -22.32 -2.23 12.10
C SER A 154 -23.20 -3.47 11.86
N SER A 155 -22.66 -4.49 11.18
CA SER A 155 -23.33 -5.78 10.96
C SER A 155 -23.39 -6.69 12.20
N GLY A 156 -22.75 -6.30 13.31
CA GLY A 156 -22.57 -7.16 14.49
C GLY A 156 -21.65 -8.36 14.28
N ARG A 157 -20.99 -8.46 13.11
CA ARG A 157 -20.07 -9.56 12.81
C ARG A 157 -18.82 -9.49 13.68
N ILE A 158 -18.50 -10.60 14.33
CA ILE A 158 -17.30 -10.73 15.14
C ILE A 158 -16.10 -10.94 14.21
N ILE A 159 -15.03 -10.18 14.43
CA ILE A 159 -13.74 -10.43 13.84
C ILE A 159 -13.00 -11.47 14.69
N ASP A 160 -12.67 -12.61 14.11
CA ASP A 160 -11.97 -13.68 14.80
C ASP A 160 -10.49 -13.79 14.42
N THR A 161 -10.11 -13.25 13.25
CA THR A 161 -8.78 -13.41 12.68
C THR A 161 -8.24 -12.09 12.13
N VAL A 162 -6.98 -11.78 12.47
CA VAL A 162 -6.19 -10.72 11.85
C VAL A 162 -5.04 -11.36 11.07
N ILE A 163 -4.89 -11.02 9.80
CA ILE A 163 -3.79 -11.48 8.95
C ILE A 163 -2.85 -10.31 8.67
N LEU A 164 -1.58 -10.43 9.03
CA LEU A 164 -0.54 -9.55 8.52
C LEU A 164 -0.03 -10.07 7.18
N ASN A 165 -0.13 -9.22 6.19
CA ASN A 165 0.34 -9.45 4.83
C ASN A 165 1.82 -9.04 4.71
N GLY A 166 2.71 -10.02 4.81
CA GLY A 166 4.15 -9.92 4.54
C GLY A 166 4.56 -10.61 3.23
N ILE A 167 3.61 -10.81 2.32
CA ILE A 167 3.81 -11.49 1.05
C ILE A 167 4.74 -10.68 0.13
N GLU A 168 4.43 -9.41 -0.10
CA GLU A 168 5.20 -8.50 -0.97
C GLU A 168 5.45 -9.10 -2.37
N CYS A 169 4.35 -9.46 -3.07
CA CYS A 169 4.42 -10.15 -4.36
C CYS A 169 4.75 -9.26 -5.57
N GLU A 170 4.80 -7.92 -5.43
CA GLU A 170 5.24 -7.02 -6.49
C GLU A 170 6.73 -7.18 -6.78
N PRO A 171 7.14 -7.35 -8.06
CA PRO A 171 8.55 -7.43 -8.40
C PRO A 171 9.33 -6.17 -8.00
N PHE A 172 10.62 -6.34 -7.75
CA PHE A 172 11.58 -5.29 -7.36
C PHE A 172 11.38 -4.69 -5.95
N ILE A 173 10.20 -4.82 -5.34
CA ILE A 173 9.91 -4.22 -4.03
C ILE A 173 10.37 -5.14 -2.91
N THR A 174 11.10 -4.58 -1.92
CA THR A 174 11.67 -5.33 -0.78
C THR A 174 11.54 -4.59 0.55
N ALA A 175 10.82 -3.46 0.58
CA ALA A 175 10.62 -2.65 1.77
C ALA A 175 9.95 -3.43 2.91
N ASP A 176 8.91 -4.23 2.61
CA ASP A 176 8.21 -5.02 3.59
C ASP A 176 9.08 -6.21 4.08
N TYR A 177 9.86 -6.82 3.20
CA TYR A 177 10.82 -7.85 3.59
C TYR A 177 11.87 -7.29 4.56
N ARG A 178 12.41 -6.10 4.28
CA ARG A 178 13.37 -5.48 5.20
C ARG A 178 12.74 -5.09 6.53
N ILE A 179 11.48 -4.64 6.53
CA ILE A 179 10.72 -4.40 7.77
C ILE A 179 10.58 -5.71 8.57
N LEU A 180 10.26 -6.83 7.91
CA LEU A 180 10.21 -8.14 8.59
C LEU A 180 11.54 -8.54 9.23
N ILE A 181 12.67 -8.19 8.60
CA ILE A 181 14.00 -8.55 9.13
C ILE A 181 14.47 -7.57 10.22
N GLU A 182 14.27 -6.27 10.05
CA GLU A 182 14.91 -5.24 10.89
C GLU A 182 13.98 -4.69 11.97
N HIS A 183 12.65 -4.89 11.82
CA HIS A 183 11.61 -4.38 12.71
C HIS A 183 10.62 -5.47 13.16
N ALA A 184 11.10 -6.71 13.31
CA ALA A 184 10.26 -7.87 13.65
C ALA A 184 9.47 -7.67 14.96
N ASP A 185 10.11 -7.10 15.98
CA ASP A 185 9.48 -6.85 17.28
C ASP A 185 8.34 -5.84 17.20
N GLU A 186 8.52 -4.77 16.40
CA GLU A 186 7.48 -3.77 16.15
C GLU A 186 6.33 -4.39 15.35
N VAL A 187 6.60 -5.23 14.36
CA VAL A 187 5.58 -5.92 13.58
C VAL A 187 4.72 -6.82 14.47
N ILE A 188 5.34 -7.64 15.33
CA ILE A 188 4.63 -8.51 16.29
C ILE A 188 3.83 -7.68 17.30
N ARG A 189 4.42 -6.61 17.82
CA ARG A 189 3.74 -5.69 18.74
C ARG A 189 2.54 -5.04 18.09
N GLY A 190 2.66 -4.59 16.84
CA GLY A 190 1.56 -4.04 16.05
C GLY A 190 0.44 -5.06 15.84
N LEU A 191 0.78 -6.32 15.53
CA LEU A 191 -0.22 -7.39 15.44
C LEU A 191 -0.97 -7.57 16.76
N LYS A 192 -0.26 -7.58 17.90
CA LYS A 192 -0.90 -7.67 19.23
C LYS A 192 -1.84 -6.50 19.50
N TYR A 193 -1.51 -5.28 19.07
CA TYR A 193 -2.43 -4.14 19.16
C TYR A 193 -3.64 -4.31 18.25
N PHE A 194 -3.46 -4.84 17.04
CA PHE A 194 -4.56 -5.13 16.13
C PHE A 194 -5.50 -6.21 16.64
N LEU A 195 -4.96 -7.29 17.22
CA LEU A 195 -5.76 -8.31 17.89
C LEU A 195 -6.61 -7.70 19.01
N LYS A 196 -5.98 -6.86 19.84
CA LYS A 196 -6.70 -6.21 20.94
C LYS A 196 -7.73 -5.21 20.45
N ALA A 197 -7.41 -4.39 19.45
CA ALA A 197 -8.33 -3.40 18.87
C ALA A 197 -9.56 -4.05 18.23
N SER A 198 -9.42 -5.23 17.60
CA SER A 198 -10.50 -5.97 16.96
C SER A 198 -11.21 -6.98 17.86
N LEU A 199 -10.65 -7.26 19.06
CA LEU A 199 -11.07 -8.36 19.94
C LEU A 199 -10.90 -9.75 19.28
N ALA A 200 -10.06 -9.85 18.25
CA ALA A 200 -9.75 -11.10 17.60
C ALA A 200 -8.78 -11.93 18.45
N ASN A 201 -8.93 -13.25 18.38
CA ASN A 201 -8.12 -14.19 19.15
C ASN A 201 -7.09 -14.94 18.30
N LYS A 202 -7.03 -14.68 16.98
CA LYS A 202 -6.11 -15.34 16.07
C LYS A 202 -5.36 -14.31 15.21
N GLY A 203 -4.04 -14.30 15.34
CA GLY A 203 -3.10 -13.56 14.52
C GLY A 203 -2.36 -14.47 13.54
N ILE A 204 -2.27 -14.07 12.29
CA ILE A 204 -1.52 -14.82 11.27
C ILE A 204 -0.55 -13.87 10.57
N ILE A 205 0.71 -14.27 10.48
CA ILE A 205 1.73 -13.56 9.71
C ILE A 205 1.97 -14.38 8.44
N ALA A 206 1.50 -13.87 7.30
CA ALA A 206 1.65 -14.52 6.00
C ALA A 206 2.93 -14.06 5.32
N ILE A 207 3.81 -14.99 4.97
CA ILE A 207 5.13 -14.73 4.36
C ILE A 207 5.28 -15.64 3.15
N GLU A 208 5.86 -15.13 2.05
CA GLU A 208 6.19 -15.93 0.88
C GLU A 208 7.41 -16.82 1.12
N ASP A 209 7.44 -18.01 0.50
CA ASP A 209 8.49 -19.02 0.63
C ASP A 209 9.87 -18.57 0.11
N ASN A 210 9.91 -17.49 -0.68
CA ASN A 210 11.15 -16.82 -1.10
C ASN A 210 11.83 -15.97 0.00
N LYS A 211 11.30 -15.97 1.24
CA LYS A 211 11.78 -15.18 2.38
C LYS A 211 12.17 -16.08 3.58
N PRO A 212 13.05 -17.08 3.42
CA PRO A 212 13.31 -18.09 4.46
C PRO A 212 13.81 -17.50 5.78
N ARG A 213 14.63 -16.44 5.75
CA ARG A 213 15.14 -15.78 6.97
C ARG A 213 14.00 -15.14 7.78
N ALA A 214 13.03 -14.50 7.10
CA ALA A 214 11.88 -13.92 7.80
C ALA A 214 10.99 -15.03 8.38
N ILE A 215 10.77 -16.12 7.66
CA ILE A 215 9.98 -17.27 8.12
C ILE A 215 10.61 -17.86 9.39
N GLU A 216 11.91 -18.10 9.39
CA GLU A 216 12.64 -18.62 10.56
C GLU A 216 12.54 -17.67 11.75
N LEU A 217 12.84 -16.37 11.54
CA LEU A 217 12.80 -15.35 12.58
C LEU A 217 11.40 -15.25 13.23
N PHE A 218 10.36 -15.18 12.44
CA PHE A 218 8.99 -15.04 12.99
C PHE A 218 8.50 -16.33 13.66
N ASN A 219 8.87 -17.52 13.17
CA ASN A 219 8.59 -18.77 13.87
C ASN A 219 9.25 -18.83 15.25
N GLN A 220 10.48 -18.33 15.38
CA GLN A 220 11.17 -18.26 16.66
C GLN A 220 10.50 -17.24 17.60
N LEU A 221 10.22 -16.04 17.13
CA LEU A 221 9.65 -14.96 17.93
C LEU A 221 8.20 -15.21 18.37
N THR A 222 7.46 -16.07 17.66
CA THR A 222 6.06 -16.37 17.97
C THR A 222 5.85 -17.76 18.59
N ALA A 223 6.93 -18.51 18.85
CA ALA A 223 6.86 -19.89 19.32
C ALA A 223 6.05 -20.06 20.63
N ASP A 224 6.15 -19.09 21.53
CA ASP A 224 5.48 -19.12 22.84
C ASP A 224 4.10 -18.40 22.83
N ASP A 225 3.64 -17.88 21.71
CA ASP A 225 2.36 -17.18 21.62
C ASP A 225 1.30 -18.05 20.92
N PRO A 226 0.38 -18.68 21.65
CA PRO A 226 -0.58 -19.62 21.08
C PRO A 226 -1.60 -18.94 20.13
N ASN A 227 -1.70 -17.63 20.17
CA ASN A 227 -2.64 -16.86 19.36
C ASN A 227 -2.03 -16.37 18.03
N ILE A 228 -0.72 -16.46 17.86
CA ILE A 228 -0.01 -15.99 16.68
C ILE A 228 0.65 -17.16 15.95
N SER A 229 0.50 -17.22 14.63
CA SER A 229 1.11 -18.24 13.80
C SER A 229 1.69 -17.66 12.52
N VAL A 230 2.75 -18.28 12.00
CA VAL A 230 3.31 -17.96 10.69
C VAL A 230 2.72 -18.91 9.65
N VAL A 231 2.27 -18.37 8.51
CA VAL A 231 1.78 -19.15 7.39
C VAL A 231 2.65 -18.85 6.17
N VAL A 232 3.25 -19.90 5.63
CA VAL A 232 4.08 -19.81 4.43
C VAL A 232 3.19 -19.97 3.19
N CYS A 233 3.26 -19.00 2.29
CA CYS A 233 2.57 -19.01 1.01
C CYS A 233 3.57 -19.21 -0.13
N PRO A 234 3.22 -19.94 -1.21
CA PRO A 234 4.11 -20.08 -2.36
C PRO A 234 4.26 -18.75 -3.10
N GLU A 235 5.47 -18.53 -3.65
CA GLU A 235 5.74 -17.39 -4.52
C GLU A 235 4.85 -17.42 -5.75
N LYS A 236 3.92 -16.47 -5.82
CA LYS A 236 2.93 -16.35 -6.89
C LYS A 236 2.32 -14.95 -6.89
N TYR A 237 2.04 -14.41 -8.06
CA TYR A 237 1.39 -13.13 -8.20
C TYR A 237 -0.09 -13.26 -8.61
N PRO A 238 -1.05 -12.57 -7.98
CA PRO A 238 -0.97 -11.65 -6.85
C PRO A 238 -1.29 -12.33 -5.49
N GLN A 239 -0.39 -13.12 -4.91
CA GLN A 239 -0.58 -13.85 -3.65
C GLN A 239 -0.90 -12.90 -2.47
N GLY A 240 -0.38 -11.68 -2.49
CA GLY A 240 -0.66 -10.64 -1.49
C GLY A 240 -1.98 -9.90 -1.66
N SER A 241 -2.80 -10.25 -2.66
CA SER A 241 -4.14 -9.69 -2.79
C SER A 241 -5.01 -10.08 -1.59
N GLU A 242 -5.61 -9.10 -0.92
CA GLU A 242 -6.37 -9.29 0.32
C GLU A 242 -7.39 -10.44 0.26
N ARG A 243 -8.22 -10.49 -0.79
CA ARG A 243 -9.25 -11.53 -0.97
C ARG A 243 -8.65 -12.92 -1.19
N HIS A 244 -7.58 -12.99 -1.98
CA HIS A 244 -6.89 -14.25 -2.28
C HIS A 244 -6.12 -14.76 -1.08
N LEU A 245 -5.51 -13.87 -0.30
CA LEU A 245 -4.81 -14.21 0.93
C LEU A 245 -5.79 -14.78 1.99
N ILE A 246 -6.96 -14.14 2.17
CA ILE A 246 -8.02 -14.66 3.04
C ILE A 246 -8.43 -16.07 2.62
N TYR A 247 -8.72 -16.28 1.33
CA TYR A 247 -9.09 -17.58 0.81
C TYR A 247 -7.99 -18.62 0.99
N ALA A 248 -6.76 -18.29 0.60
CA ALA A 248 -5.61 -19.19 0.70
C ALA A 248 -5.35 -19.67 2.13
N ILE A 249 -5.48 -18.80 3.11
CA ILE A 249 -5.17 -19.09 4.51
C ILE A 249 -6.37 -19.70 5.24
N THR A 250 -7.56 -19.14 5.05
CA THR A 250 -8.74 -19.49 5.87
C THR A 250 -9.77 -20.36 5.14
N GLY A 251 -9.70 -20.44 3.82
CA GLY A 251 -10.74 -21.05 2.99
C GLY A 251 -12.02 -20.21 2.85
N ARG A 252 -12.09 -19.03 3.51
CA ARG A 252 -13.27 -18.15 3.47
C ARG A 252 -13.27 -17.33 2.18
N VAL A 253 -14.44 -17.20 1.56
CA VAL A 253 -14.62 -16.40 0.34
C VAL A 253 -15.33 -15.11 0.69
N VAL A 254 -14.65 -13.98 0.44
CA VAL A 254 -15.24 -12.65 0.64
C VAL A 254 -16.26 -12.41 -0.47
N PRO A 255 -17.56 -12.19 -0.17
CA PRO A 255 -18.58 -11.97 -1.18
C PRO A 255 -18.27 -10.77 -2.08
N GLU A 256 -18.82 -10.78 -3.30
CA GLU A 256 -18.70 -9.62 -4.19
C GLU A 256 -19.16 -8.34 -3.48
N ARG A 257 -18.41 -7.26 -3.62
CA ARG A 257 -18.65 -5.95 -2.99
C ARG A 257 -18.60 -5.91 -1.45
N ALA A 258 -18.39 -7.04 -0.79
CA ALA A 258 -18.23 -7.05 0.67
C ALA A 258 -16.78 -6.75 1.07
N LEU A 259 -16.62 -6.28 2.31
CA LEU A 259 -15.32 -6.12 2.95
C LEU A 259 -14.87 -7.45 3.61
N PRO A 260 -13.58 -7.65 3.87
CA PRO A 260 -13.05 -8.79 4.61
C PRO A 260 -13.73 -9.06 5.94
N SER A 261 -14.17 -8.01 6.63
CA SER A 261 -14.94 -8.11 7.88
C SER A 261 -16.23 -8.92 7.74
N ALA A 262 -16.84 -8.98 6.55
CA ALA A 262 -18.04 -9.82 6.31
C ALA A 262 -17.77 -11.32 6.50
N VAL A 263 -16.51 -11.75 6.45
CA VAL A 263 -16.10 -13.12 6.73
C VAL A 263 -15.30 -13.27 8.03
N GLY A 264 -15.34 -12.25 8.90
CA GLY A 264 -14.70 -12.27 10.23
C GLY A 264 -13.18 -12.07 10.19
N VAL A 265 -12.63 -11.52 9.10
CA VAL A 265 -11.18 -11.35 8.92
C VAL A 265 -10.83 -9.88 8.69
N ILE A 266 -9.73 -9.44 9.25
CA ILE A 266 -9.04 -8.19 8.87
C ILE A 266 -7.67 -8.55 8.30
N VAL A 267 -7.27 -7.87 7.22
CA VAL A 267 -5.93 -8.01 6.64
C VAL A 267 -5.23 -6.66 6.70
N ASP A 268 -4.02 -6.62 7.24
CA ASP A 268 -3.17 -5.44 7.23
C ASP A 268 -1.75 -5.77 6.75
N ASN A 269 -1.05 -4.76 6.24
CA ASN A 269 0.32 -4.87 5.78
C ASN A 269 1.31 -4.80 6.97
N VAL A 270 2.47 -5.42 6.86
CA VAL A 270 3.50 -5.46 7.93
C VAL A 270 4.04 -4.06 8.28
N ALA A 271 4.16 -3.15 7.30
CA ALA A 271 4.55 -1.77 7.58
C ALA A 271 3.45 -1.01 8.36
N THR A 272 2.17 -1.33 8.13
CA THR A 272 1.06 -0.79 8.94
C THR A 272 1.17 -1.25 10.38
N ALA A 273 1.51 -2.52 10.61
CA ALA A 273 1.70 -3.07 11.95
C ALA A 273 2.88 -2.40 12.67
N MET A 274 4.01 -2.23 12.00
CA MET A 274 5.16 -1.49 12.52
C MET A 274 4.76 -0.07 12.93
N GLN A 275 4.08 0.67 12.06
CA GLN A 275 3.65 2.05 12.37
C GLN A 275 2.60 2.09 13.49
N ALA A 276 1.72 1.10 13.56
CA ALA A 276 0.78 0.98 14.69
C ALA A 276 1.52 0.74 16.02
N ALA A 277 2.60 -0.05 16.01
CA ALA A 277 3.43 -0.24 17.18
C ALA A 277 4.07 1.06 17.66
N LEU A 278 4.65 1.84 16.75
CA LEU A 278 5.23 3.16 17.04
C LEU A 278 4.16 4.15 17.52
N ALA A 279 2.97 4.14 16.92
CA ALA A 279 1.87 5.02 17.30
C ALA A 279 1.36 4.75 18.72
N VAL A 280 1.16 3.49 19.06
CA VAL A 280 0.55 3.10 20.36
C VAL A 280 1.57 3.14 21.49
N LYS A 281 2.79 2.67 21.28
CA LYS A 281 3.83 2.62 22.32
C LYS A 281 4.59 3.94 22.42
N ASP A 282 5.15 4.39 21.31
CA ASP A 282 6.09 5.49 21.29
C ASP A 282 5.41 6.85 21.04
N ASP A 283 4.08 6.84 20.90
CA ASP A 283 3.22 8.00 20.63
C ASP A 283 3.57 8.71 19.31
N LEU A 284 4.29 8.04 18.41
CA LEU A 284 4.79 8.63 17.16
C LEU A 284 3.75 8.56 16.04
N PRO A 285 3.41 9.68 15.40
CA PRO A 285 2.55 9.66 14.21
C PRO A 285 3.28 9.12 12.98
N CYS A 286 2.51 8.81 11.93
CA CYS A 286 3.07 8.38 10.65
C CYS A 286 3.67 9.58 9.90
N TYR A 287 4.95 9.87 10.10
CA TYR A 287 5.68 10.96 9.46
C TYR A 287 6.84 10.49 8.56
N GLU A 288 7.15 9.20 8.57
CA GLU A 288 8.17 8.60 7.72
C GLU A 288 7.71 7.29 7.09
N ARG A 289 8.41 6.85 6.06
CA ARG A 289 8.12 5.64 5.32
C ARG A 289 9.42 4.94 4.88
N ILE A 290 9.38 3.61 4.78
CA ILE A 290 10.42 2.84 4.12
C ILE A 290 10.00 2.61 2.67
N VAL A 291 10.86 2.97 1.73
CA VAL A 291 10.61 2.93 0.29
C VAL A 291 11.76 2.20 -0.41
N THR A 292 11.42 1.20 -1.22
CA THR A 292 12.41 0.59 -2.12
C THR A 292 12.64 1.50 -3.32
N VAL A 293 13.88 1.86 -3.60
CA VAL A 293 14.29 2.45 -4.88
C VAL A 293 15.08 1.42 -5.66
N SER A 294 14.64 1.06 -6.89
CA SER A 294 15.27 0.01 -7.66
C SER A 294 15.18 0.28 -9.17
N GLY A 295 15.78 -0.58 -9.95
CA GLY A 295 15.87 -0.46 -11.40
C GLY A 295 17.30 -0.18 -11.87
N ASN A 296 17.51 -0.20 -13.19
CA ASN A 296 18.84 -0.08 -13.78
C ASN A 296 19.26 1.37 -14.06
N ALA A 297 18.38 2.36 -13.84
CA ALA A 297 18.66 3.77 -14.08
C ALA A 297 19.22 4.52 -12.86
N VAL A 298 19.37 3.87 -11.70
CA VAL A 298 19.93 4.47 -10.48
C VAL A 298 21.31 3.90 -10.15
N HIS A 299 22.14 4.69 -9.47
CA HIS A 299 23.48 4.24 -9.06
C HIS A 299 23.42 3.23 -7.91
N LYS A 300 22.58 3.48 -6.92
CA LYS A 300 22.51 2.68 -5.70
C LYS A 300 21.05 2.27 -5.42
N PRO A 301 20.57 1.12 -5.96
CA PRO A 301 19.31 0.54 -5.49
C PRO A 301 19.37 0.24 -3.99
N GLY A 302 18.23 0.37 -3.27
CA GLY A 302 18.20 0.14 -1.83
C GLY A 302 16.81 0.34 -1.22
N ASN A 303 16.75 0.19 0.11
CA ASN A 303 15.55 0.45 0.90
C ASN A 303 15.83 1.66 1.81
N TYR A 304 15.05 2.70 1.66
CA TYR A 304 15.34 3.99 2.27
C TYR A 304 14.24 4.41 3.24
N ARG A 305 14.65 4.83 4.45
CA ARG A 305 13.76 5.53 5.40
C ARG A 305 13.71 7.00 5.01
N VAL A 306 12.51 7.47 4.66
CA VAL A 306 12.31 8.78 4.09
C VAL A 306 11.14 9.51 4.76
N ARG A 307 11.25 10.82 4.95
CA ARG A 307 10.17 11.67 5.48
C ARG A 307 9.03 11.72 4.46
N ILE A 308 7.79 11.57 4.92
CA ILE A 308 6.60 11.74 4.08
C ILE A 308 6.58 13.18 3.54
N GLY A 309 6.23 13.36 2.27
CA GLY A 309 6.28 14.65 1.60
C GLY A 309 7.62 15.00 0.94
N THR A 310 8.66 14.18 1.12
CA THR A 310 9.92 14.30 0.36
C THR A 310 9.65 14.04 -1.12
N LEU A 311 10.16 14.89 -2.00
CA LEU A 311 10.05 14.66 -3.45
C LEU A 311 10.89 13.46 -3.88
N TYR A 312 10.43 12.72 -4.89
CA TYR A 312 11.18 11.57 -5.43
C TYR A 312 12.56 11.97 -5.97
N SER A 313 12.71 13.20 -6.49
CA SER A 313 14.02 13.73 -6.89
C SER A 313 15.03 13.72 -5.75
N HIS A 314 14.63 14.19 -4.55
CA HIS A 314 15.49 14.16 -3.37
C HIS A 314 15.76 12.71 -2.91
N LEU A 315 14.76 11.84 -2.93
CA LEU A 315 14.94 10.42 -2.58
C LEU A 315 15.94 9.73 -3.52
N VAL A 316 15.87 10.00 -4.83
CA VAL A 316 16.82 9.45 -5.80
C VAL A 316 18.21 10.04 -5.60
N GLU A 317 18.32 11.35 -5.38
CA GLU A 317 19.61 12.03 -5.22
C GLU A 317 20.33 11.60 -3.94
N GLN A 318 19.65 11.64 -2.80
CA GLN A 318 20.27 11.38 -1.50
C GLN A 318 20.33 9.91 -1.12
N GLY A 319 19.34 9.12 -1.53
CA GLY A 319 19.30 7.68 -1.27
C GLY A 319 20.03 6.88 -2.35
N ALA A 320 19.53 6.95 -3.58
CA ALA A 320 20.04 6.16 -4.68
C ALA A 320 21.29 6.75 -5.38
N GLN A 321 21.90 7.77 -4.80
CA GLN A 321 23.11 8.45 -5.30
C GLN A 321 22.94 9.01 -6.73
N GLY A 322 21.72 9.45 -7.05
CA GLY A 322 21.38 10.03 -8.34
C GLY A 322 21.06 9.00 -9.43
N LEU A 323 20.80 9.54 -10.62
CA LEU A 323 20.53 8.77 -11.81
C LEU A 323 21.84 8.33 -12.46
N LYS A 324 21.94 7.05 -12.80
CA LYS A 324 23.02 6.50 -13.61
C LYS A 324 22.81 6.80 -15.09
N ASN A 325 21.56 6.68 -15.55
CA ASN A 325 21.12 6.95 -16.90
C ASN A 325 19.78 7.69 -16.86
N ASP A 326 19.44 8.40 -17.93
CA ASP A 326 18.14 9.04 -18.07
C ASP A 326 17.02 7.96 -18.06
N PRO A 327 16.04 8.06 -17.16
CA PRO A 327 15.00 7.02 -17.04
C PRO A 327 13.98 7.15 -18.17
N ALA A 328 13.85 6.08 -18.97
CA ALA A 328 12.79 5.94 -19.96
C ALA A 328 11.44 5.59 -19.34
N ARG A 329 11.46 5.01 -18.13
CA ARG A 329 10.25 4.72 -17.34
C ARG A 329 10.50 4.92 -15.86
N ILE A 330 9.60 5.68 -15.24
CA ILE A 330 9.53 5.89 -13.79
C ILE A 330 8.21 5.30 -13.30
N ILE A 331 8.24 4.47 -12.26
CA ILE A 331 7.04 3.83 -11.70
C ILE A 331 7.00 4.10 -10.19
N SER A 332 5.89 4.67 -9.70
CA SER A 332 5.57 4.72 -8.29
C SER A 332 4.81 3.46 -7.89
N GLY A 333 5.37 2.67 -6.98
CA GLY A 333 4.93 1.32 -6.64
C GLY A 333 5.65 0.24 -7.45
N GLY A 334 5.06 -0.96 -7.53
CA GLY A 334 5.59 -2.06 -8.33
C GLY A 334 5.19 -2.02 -9.80
N PRO A 335 5.80 -2.83 -10.67
CA PRO A 335 5.57 -2.76 -12.11
C PRO A 335 4.20 -3.29 -12.53
N MET A 336 3.50 -4.05 -11.67
CA MET A 336 2.22 -4.67 -12.00
C MET A 336 1.03 -3.77 -11.67
N MET A 337 1.01 -3.12 -10.50
CA MET A 337 -0.10 -2.27 -10.04
C MET A 337 0.25 -0.79 -9.93
N GLY A 338 1.52 -0.43 -9.96
CA GLY A 338 1.99 0.94 -9.82
C GLY A 338 1.59 1.87 -10.96
N PHE A 339 1.97 3.13 -10.82
CA PHE A 339 1.66 4.20 -11.76
C PHE A 339 2.93 4.70 -12.45
N SER A 340 2.92 4.74 -13.79
CA SER A 340 3.99 5.37 -14.55
C SER A 340 3.93 6.90 -14.40
N LEU A 341 5.08 7.51 -14.13
CA LEU A 341 5.22 8.94 -13.90
C LEU A 341 6.02 9.58 -15.04
N HIS A 342 5.77 10.88 -15.26
CA HIS A 342 6.47 11.69 -16.25
C HIS A 342 7.68 12.45 -15.69
N SER A 343 7.85 12.46 -14.36
CA SER A 343 8.94 13.16 -13.67
C SER A 343 9.16 12.60 -12.28
N LEU A 344 10.17 13.11 -11.58
CA LEU A 344 10.44 12.85 -10.16
C LEU A 344 9.87 13.93 -9.22
N ASP A 345 9.03 14.83 -9.72
CA ASP A 345 8.43 15.92 -8.94
C ASP A 345 7.12 15.50 -8.24
N PHE A 346 7.14 14.32 -7.62
CA PHE A 346 6.03 13.80 -6.82
C PHE A 346 6.48 13.55 -5.39
N PRO A 347 5.63 13.84 -4.38
CA PRO A 347 5.96 13.59 -2.99
C PRO A 347 5.81 12.11 -2.63
N VAL A 348 6.64 11.64 -1.71
CA VAL A 348 6.46 10.36 -1.00
C VAL A 348 5.19 10.47 -0.15
N LEU A 349 4.28 9.51 -0.34
CA LEU A 349 3.01 9.42 0.38
C LEU A 349 3.06 8.31 1.44
N LYS A 350 2.11 8.29 2.36
CA LYS A 350 1.95 7.20 3.34
C LYS A 350 1.88 5.80 2.67
N GLY A 351 1.32 5.71 1.47
CA GLY A 351 1.19 4.47 0.69
C GLY A 351 2.34 4.14 -0.25
N THR A 352 3.37 4.99 -0.36
CA THR A 352 4.49 4.76 -1.28
C THR A 352 5.37 3.61 -0.79
N GLY A 353 5.34 2.45 -1.44
CA GLY A 353 6.17 1.28 -1.10
C GLY A 353 7.43 1.15 -1.97
N GLY A 354 7.44 1.75 -3.16
CA GLY A 354 8.56 1.66 -4.09
C GLY A 354 8.60 2.76 -5.14
N LEU A 355 9.77 2.97 -5.69
CA LEU A 355 10.05 3.83 -6.82
C LEU A 355 11.01 3.09 -7.75
N LEU A 356 10.56 2.78 -8.97
CA LEU A 356 11.33 2.02 -9.94
C LEU A 356 11.71 2.90 -11.12
N LEU A 357 12.99 2.85 -11.49
CA LEU A 357 13.55 3.66 -12.58
C LEU A 357 14.28 2.76 -13.58
N PHE A 358 13.77 2.74 -14.80
CA PHE A 358 14.32 1.93 -15.87
C PHE A 358 14.78 2.82 -17.03
N ASP A 359 16.01 2.61 -17.50
CA ASP A 359 16.56 3.30 -18.68
C ASP A 359 16.06 2.65 -19.98
N HIS A 360 16.48 3.23 -21.12
CA HIS A 360 16.10 2.78 -22.46
C HIS A 360 16.59 1.36 -22.81
N GLN A 361 17.53 0.80 -22.06
CA GLN A 361 18.05 -0.56 -22.29
C GLN A 361 17.17 -1.63 -21.64
N SER A 362 16.39 -1.26 -20.63
CA SER A 362 15.50 -2.19 -19.93
C SER A 362 14.31 -2.62 -20.79
N GLU A 363 14.05 -3.91 -20.85
CA GLU A 363 12.83 -4.44 -21.47
C GLU A 363 11.55 -3.89 -20.78
N LEU A 364 11.61 -3.59 -19.50
CA LEU A 364 10.50 -3.01 -18.74
C LEU A 364 10.22 -1.54 -19.10
N ALA A 365 11.17 -0.86 -19.75
CA ALA A 365 10.95 0.48 -20.28
C ALA A 365 10.26 0.47 -21.67
N LYS A 366 10.34 -0.65 -22.39
CA LYS A 366 9.76 -0.78 -23.73
C LYS A 366 8.24 -0.95 -23.65
N LEU A 367 7.55 -0.29 -24.56
CA LEU A 367 6.11 -0.43 -24.76
C LEU A 367 5.91 -1.07 -26.15
N PRO A 368 5.80 -2.41 -26.23
CA PRO A 368 5.54 -3.06 -27.50
C PRO A 368 4.18 -2.61 -28.06
N PRO A 369 4.00 -2.52 -29.40
CA PRO A 369 2.75 -2.11 -30.01
C PRO A 369 1.63 -3.11 -29.70
N GLU A 370 0.40 -2.56 -29.49
CA GLU A 370 -0.82 -3.37 -29.38
C GLU A 370 -1.07 -4.08 -30.72
N ASN A 371 -1.26 -5.40 -30.67
CA ASN A 371 -1.62 -6.22 -31.79
C ASN A 371 -3.06 -6.77 -31.66
N PRO A 372 -3.71 -7.20 -32.75
CA PRO A 372 -5.00 -7.85 -32.69
C PRO A 372 -5.00 -9.08 -31.78
N CYS A 373 -6.10 -9.26 -31.05
CA CYS A 373 -6.26 -10.39 -30.15
C CYS A 373 -6.22 -11.74 -30.92
N VAL A 374 -5.28 -12.61 -30.55
CA VAL A 374 -5.12 -13.96 -31.13
C VAL A 374 -6.01 -15.02 -30.49
N ARG A 375 -6.91 -14.65 -29.57
CA ARG A 375 -7.89 -15.53 -28.88
C ARG A 375 -7.25 -16.71 -28.14
N CYS A 376 -6.05 -16.55 -27.57
CA CYS A 376 -5.32 -17.63 -26.89
C CYS A 376 -5.87 -18.03 -25.50
N GLY A 377 -6.77 -17.25 -24.89
CA GLY A 377 -7.37 -17.54 -23.57
C GLY A 377 -6.50 -17.20 -22.36
N LYS A 378 -5.19 -16.94 -22.50
CA LYS A 378 -4.26 -16.74 -21.37
C LYS A 378 -4.72 -15.71 -20.35
N CYS A 379 -5.38 -14.63 -20.78
CA CYS A 379 -5.88 -13.59 -19.89
C CYS A 379 -7.05 -14.09 -19.00
N VAL A 380 -7.83 -15.07 -19.45
CA VAL A 380 -8.90 -15.72 -18.68
C VAL A 380 -8.29 -16.69 -17.68
N ASP A 381 -7.39 -17.58 -18.15
CA ASP A 381 -6.74 -18.59 -17.31
C ASP A 381 -5.95 -17.99 -16.14
N THR A 382 -5.33 -16.83 -16.37
CA THR A 382 -4.53 -16.13 -15.36
C THR A 382 -5.36 -15.21 -14.44
N CYS A 383 -6.65 -14.95 -14.77
CA CYS A 383 -7.45 -14.03 -13.98
C CYS A 383 -7.82 -14.65 -12.62
N PRO A 384 -7.32 -14.11 -11.48
CA PRO A 384 -7.61 -14.69 -10.17
C PRO A 384 -9.05 -14.40 -9.71
N MET A 385 -9.76 -13.49 -10.41
CA MET A 385 -11.15 -13.15 -10.16
C MET A 385 -12.12 -13.86 -11.12
N PHE A 386 -11.62 -14.78 -11.97
CA PHE A 386 -12.39 -15.54 -12.95
C PHE A 386 -13.21 -14.68 -13.93
N LEU A 387 -12.67 -13.50 -14.27
CA LEU A 387 -13.27 -12.58 -15.25
C LEU A 387 -12.85 -12.95 -16.67
N GLU A 388 -13.54 -12.37 -17.66
CA GLU A 388 -13.16 -12.41 -19.07
C GLU A 388 -12.52 -11.08 -19.52
N PRO A 389 -11.21 -10.85 -19.28
CA PRO A 389 -10.58 -9.55 -19.49
C PRO A 389 -10.71 -9.01 -20.92
N THR A 390 -10.72 -9.88 -21.93
CA THR A 390 -10.89 -9.47 -23.34
C THR A 390 -12.29 -8.97 -23.64
N GLN A 391 -13.32 -9.51 -23.01
CA GLN A 391 -14.70 -9.02 -23.17
C GLN A 391 -14.86 -7.69 -22.47
N LEU A 392 -14.34 -7.57 -21.25
CA LEU A 392 -14.32 -6.29 -20.53
C LEU A 392 -13.58 -5.20 -21.32
N PHE A 393 -12.38 -5.52 -21.85
CA PHE A 393 -11.63 -4.62 -22.72
C PHE A 393 -12.47 -4.14 -23.92
N LYS A 394 -13.13 -5.08 -24.64
CA LYS A 394 -13.96 -4.74 -25.81
C LYS A 394 -15.15 -3.87 -25.43
N ALA A 395 -15.83 -4.19 -24.34
CA ALA A 395 -16.96 -3.40 -23.83
C ALA A 395 -16.52 -1.97 -23.48
N VAL A 396 -15.44 -1.81 -22.72
CA VAL A 396 -14.92 -0.50 -22.36
C VAL A 396 -14.43 0.29 -23.57
N LYS A 397 -13.69 -0.34 -24.49
CA LYS A 397 -13.21 0.29 -25.73
C LYS A 397 -14.34 0.83 -26.61
N ARG A 398 -15.51 0.15 -26.61
CA ARG A 398 -16.73 0.55 -27.31
C ARG A 398 -17.64 1.47 -26.50
N ARG A 399 -17.28 1.78 -25.24
CA ARG A 399 -18.12 2.50 -24.27
C ARG A 399 -19.47 1.81 -24.02
N ASP A 400 -19.51 0.48 -24.15
CA ASP A 400 -20.68 -0.35 -23.82
C ASP A 400 -20.66 -0.64 -22.31
N TRP A 401 -21.14 0.34 -21.55
CA TRP A 401 -21.14 0.26 -20.08
C TRP A 401 -22.08 -0.82 -19.53
N PRO A 402 -23.26 -1.07 -20.11
CA PRO A 402 -24.10 -2.20 -19.72
C PRO A 402 -23.38 -3.53 -19.86
N ALA A 403 -22.67 -3.79 -20.97
CA ALA A 403 -21.90 -5.02 -21.16
C ALA A 403 -20.71 -5.10 -20.18
N ALA A 404 -20.04 -3.98 -19.90
CA ALA A 404 -18.95 -3.94 -18.91
C ALA A 404 -19.46 -4.28 -17.48
N LEU A 405 -20.63 -3.79 -17.12
CA LEU A 405 -21.30 -4.09 -15.84
C LEU A 405 -21.73 -5.56 -15.76
N ALA A 406 -22.36 -6.09 -16.81
CA ALA A 406 -22.74 -7.50 -16.90
C ALA A 406 -21.53 -8.43 -16.82
N GLY A 407 -20.37 -7.99 -17.33
CA GLY A 407 -19.08 -8.67 -17.20
C GLY A 407 -18.38 -8.48 -15.85
N HIS A 408 -19.04 -7.90 -14.85
CA HIS A 408 -18.50 -7.70 -13.50
C HIS A 408 -17.21 -6.87 -13.44
N VAL A 409 -17.10 -5.81 -14.26
CA VAL A 409 -15.91 -4.94 -14.32
C VAL A 409 -15.48 -4.42 -12.94
N GLY A 410 -16.44 -4.15 -12.04
CA GLY A 410 -16.17 -3.68 -10.67
C GLY A 410 -15.47 -4.71 -9.76
N THR A 411 -15.55 -5.98 -10.09
CA THR A 411 -14.90 -7.08 -9.35
C THR A 411 -13.40 -7.20 -9.67
N CYS A 412 -12.95 -6.60 -10.78
CA CYS A 412 -11.53 -6.60 -11.15
C CYS A 412 -10.68 -5.93 -10.07
N ILE A 413 -9.66 -6.64 -9.58
CA ILE A 413 -8.69 -6.12 -8.59
C ILE A 413 -7.51 -5.37 -9.22
N GLU A 414 -7.53 -5.18 -10.53
CA GLU A 414 -6.54 -4.41 -11.29
C GLU A 414 -5.09 -4.91 -11.17
N CYS A 415 -4.92 -6.21 -10.89
CA CYS A 415 -3.61 -6.80 -10.64
C CYS A 415 -2.67 -6.85 -11.86
N GLY A 416 -3.15 -6.62 -13.07
CA GLY A 416 -2.31 -6.62 -14.27
C GLY A 416 -1.96 -7.99 -14.84
N SER A 417 -2.25 -9.12 -14.16
CA SER A 417 -1.90 -10.47 -14.63
C SER A 417 -2.36 -10.77 -16.06
N CYS A 418 -3.55 -10.30 -16.44
CA CYS A 418 -4.09 -10.48 -17.79
C CYS A 418 -3.30 -9.71 -18.87
N ALA A 419 -2.86 -8.49 -18.57
CA ALA A 419 -2.06 -7.68 -19.49
C ALA A 419 -0.62 -8.23 -19.60
N TYR A 420 -0.03 -8.66 -18.49
CA TYR A 420 1.30 -9.27 -18.44
C TYR A 420 1.39 -10.52 -19.31
N ASN A 421 0.37 -11.42 -19.25
CA ASN A 421 0.34 -12.67 -20.01
C ASN A 421 -0.17 -12.52 -21.45
N CYS A 422 -0.53 -11.31 -21.91
CA CYS A 422 -1.08 -11.09 -23.24
C CYS A 422 0.00 -11.10 -24.33
N PRO A 423 0.07 -12.11 -25.23
CA PRO A 423 1.10 -12.15 -26.28
C PRO A 423 0.87 -11.10 -27.37
N ALA A 424 -0.33 -10.49 -27.41
CA ALA A 424 -0.68 -9.41 -28.33
C ALA A 424 -0.44 -8.01 -27.70
N HIS A 425 0.10 -7.94 -26.50
CA HIS A 425 0.42 -6.71 -25.76
C HIS A 425 -0.77 -5.76 -25.61
N ILE A 426 -1.98 -6.29 -25.50
CA ILE A 426 -3.19 -5.49 -25.30
C ILE A 426 -3.17 -4.95 -23.86
N PRO A 427 -3.31 -3.64 -23.66
CA PRO A 427 -3.31 -3.02 -22.33
C PRO A 427 -4.64 -3.25 -21.60
N LEU A 428 -4.97 -4.53 -21.34
CA LEU A 428 -6.25 -4.98 -20.81
C LEU A 428 -6.61 -4.29 -19.49
N VAL A 429 -5.68 -4.28 -18.55
CA VAL A 429 -5.94 -3.72 -17.21
C VAL A 429 -6.15 -2.21 -17.25
N GLN A 430 -5.45 -1.50 -18.13
CA GLN A 430 -5.59 -0.05 -18.28
C GLN A 430 -7.01 0.32 -18.76
N TYR A 431 -7.52 -0.38 -19.76
CA TYR A 431 -8.91 -0.18 -20.21
C TYR A 431 -9.92 -0.55 -19.14
N ILE A 432 -9.73 -1.68 -18.42
CA ILE A 432 -10.63 -2.10 -17.34
C ILE A 432 -10.63 -1.05 -16.22
N ARG A 433 -9.46 -0.54 -15.82
CA ARG A 433 -9.31 0.53 -14.83
C ARG A 433 -10.05 1.81 -15.27
N MET A 434 -9.88 2.22 -16.51
CA MET A 434 -10.59 3.36 -17.09
C MET A 434 -12.10 3.16 -17.07
N GLY A 435 -12.59 1.98 -17.45
CA GLY A 435 -14.00 1.64 -17.41
C GLY A 435 -14.60 1.64 -16.01
N LYS A 436 -13.86 1.10 -15.03
CA LYS A 436 -14.25 1.16 -13.60
C LYS A 436 -14.36 2.60 -13.13
N GLN A 437 -13.35 3.42 -13.39
CA GLN A 437 -13.34 4.82 -12.98
C GLN A 437 -14.53 5.58 -13.60
N PHE A 438 -14.79 5.41 -14.89
CA PHE A 438 -15.92 6.04 -15.58
C PHE A 438 -17.25 5.65 -14.94
N ILE A 439 -17.46 4.34 -14.69
CA ILE A 439 -18.69 3.83 -14.06
C ILE A 439 -18.87 4.36 -12.63
N LEU A 440 -17.75 4.52 -11.88
CA LEU A 440 -17.78 4.98 -10.50
C LEU A 440 -18.02 6.50 -10.38
N THR A 441 -17.52 7.30 -11.32
CA THR A 441 -17.58 8.77 -11.20
C THR A 441 -18.86 9.39 -11.75
N ASP A 442 -19.23 9.15 -13.02
CA ASP A 442 -20.33 9.92 -13.64
C ASP A 442 -21.09 9.20 -14.74
N GLY A 443 -20.67 8.02 -15.18
CA GLY A 443 -21.12 7.40 -16.41
C GLY A 443 -22.59 6.97 -16.46
N PHE A 444 -23.33 7.05 -15.35
CA PHE A 444 -24.68 6.49 -15.21
C PHE A 444 -25.72 7.47 -14.61
N GLY A 445 -25.52 8.79 -14.73
CA GLY A 445 -26.56 9.76 -14.36
C GLY A 445 -27.12 9.60 -12.94
N GLY A 446 -26.25 9.32 -11.95
CA GLY A 446 -26.66 9.15 -10.55
C GLY A 446 -27.13 7.74 -10.18
N HIS A 447 -27.19 6.81 -11.11
CA HIS A 447 -27.58 5.40 -10.87
C HIS A 447 -26.34 4.48 -10.93
N ASN A 448 -25.35 4.76 -10.07
CA ASN A 448 -24.20 3.88 -9.96
C ASN A 448 -24.61 2.60 -9.20
N PRO A 449 -24.67 1.41 -9.86
CA PRO A 449 -25.09 0.17 -9.19
C PRO A 449 -24.08 -0.31 -8.15
N TYR A 450 -22.89 0.28 -8.11
CA TYR A 450 -21.82 -0.05 -7.13
C TYR A 450 -21.88 0.80 -5.86
N TYR A 451 -22.61 1.94 -5.88
CA TYR A 451 -22.81 2.81 -4.73
C TYR A 451 -24.30 3.07 -4.53
N LYS A 452 -24.97 2.30 -3.70
CA LYS A 452 -26.23 2.76 -3.09
C LYS A 452 -25.83 3.83 -2.07
N LYS A 453 -26.35 5.05 -2.25
CA LYS A 453 -26.32 6.09 -1.22
C LYS A 453 -27.00 5.61 0.05
#